data_8762477c3fdfe1ad8f448daeca2fae6b
#
_entry.id   8762477c3fdfe1ad8f448daeca2fae6b
#
_cell.length_a   1.000
_cell.length_b   1.000
_cell.length_c   1.000
_cell.angle_alpha   90.00
_cell.angle_beta   90.00
_cell.angle_gamma   90.00
#
_symmetry.space_group_name_H-M   'P 1'
#
loop_
_entity.id
_entity.type
_entity.pdbx_description
1 polymer ?
#
loop_
_entity_poly.entity_id
_entity_poly.type
_entity_poly.pdbx_seq_one_letter_code
_entity_poly.pdbx_strand_id
1 'polypeptide(L)'
;MDIAKEPGTEKRGGRAGRVLGVIGTILLIGVVTALIFVCIFAFYVKTCITPSLDIDLNDFTLNQSSIIYYKDSNGDYQKLTTVKSSENRIWIDGDQIPQHMKDALVAIEDKRFYTHKGVDWFRTAHAALNMFTGGSTFGGSTITQQLIKNLTQQDDITVQRKLLEIFQALDLEKNYDKDEILEYYLNAVYFGEGCYGVQTAAQTYFGKDAKDLSVAEAASIVGITNLPTYYDPFYSVENNKERQENV
;
A
#
# COMPACT_ATOMS: atom_id res chain seq x y z
N MET A 1 33.20 0.60 -87.08
CA MET A 1 33.85 0.87 -85.77
C MET A 1 32.74 0.87 -84.75
N ASP A 2 32.37 -0.37 -84.29
CA ASP A 2 31.28 -0.57 -83.38
C ASP A 2 31.78 -0.41 -81.95
N ILE A 3 31.15 0.52 -81.21
CA ILE A 3 31.42 0.72 -79.79
C ILE A 3 30.43 -0.14 -79.05
N ALA A 4 30.95 -1.25 -78.48
CA ALA A 4 30.18 -2.13 -77.59
C ALA A 4 29.79 -1.40 -76.33
N LYS A 5 28.48 -1.31 -76.05
CA LYS A 5 27.90 -0.89 -74.75
C LYS A 5 28.16 -1.97 -73.73
N GLU A 6 28.88 -1.64 -72.64
CA GLU A 6 28.98 -2.49 -71.46
C GLU A 6 27.62 -2.63 -70.79
N PRO A 7 27.25 -3.82 -70.32
CA PRO A 7 26.01 -4.04 -69.54
C PRO A 7 26.20 -3.51 -68.13
N GLY A 8 25.40 -2.50 -67.79
CA GLY A 8 25.32 -1.99 -66.40
C GLY A 8 24.96 -3.08 -65.41
N THR A 9 25.79 -3.25 -64.36
CA THR A 9 25.57 -4.14 -63.26
C THR A 9 24.44 -3.63 -62.43
N GLU A 10 23.21 -4.09 -62.64
CA GLU A 10 22.12 -3.95 -61.67
C GLU A 10 22.51 -4.68 -60.37
N LYS A 11 22.78 -3.91 -59.34
CA LYS A 11 22.90 -4.45 -57.98
C LYS A 11 21.54 -5.00 -57.57
N ARG A 12 21.32 -6.30 -57.77
CA ARG A 12 20.22 -7.06 -57.15
C ARG A 12 20.40 -7.01 -55.64
N GLY A 13 19.76 -6.04 -54.99
CA GLY A 13 19.59 -6.08 -53.53
C GLY A 13 18.90 -7.38 -53.19
N GLY A 14 19.66 -8.33 -52.59
CA GLY A 14 19.19 -9.69 -52.31
C GLY A 14 17.95 -9.68 -51.44
N ARG A 15 17.13 -10.72 -51.52
CA ARG A 15 15.94 -10.96 -50.64
C ARG A 15 16.23 -10.67 -49.17
N ALA A 16 17.43 -10.97 -48.69
CA ALA A 16 17.91 -10.71 -47.33
C ALA A 16 17.91 -9.20 -46.98
N GLY A 17 18.31 -8.32 -47.87
CA GLY A 17 18.32 -6.87 -47.64
C GLY A 17 16.91 -6.28 -47.52
N ARG A 18 15.96 -6.79 -48.30
CA ARG A 18 14.53 -6.38 -48.18
C ARG A 18 13.90 -6.88 -46.87
N VAL A 19 14.18 -8.11 -46.48
CA VAL A 19 13.71 -8.69 -45.20
C VAL A 19 14.29 -7.89 -44.02
N LEU A 20 15.58 -7.57 -44.05
CA LEU A 20 16.23 -6.76 -43.02
C LEU A 20 15.62 -5.36 -42.93
N GLY A 21 15.32 -4.73 -44.09
CA GLY A 21 14.63 -3.45 -44.14
C GLY A 21 13.23 -3.48 -43.55
N VAL A 22 12.43 -4.51 -43.84
CA VAL A 22 11.09 -4.68 -43.27
C VAL A 22 11.15 -4.87 -41.73
N ILE A 23 12.05 -5.73 -41.25
CA ILE A 23 12.25 -5.92 -39.79
C ILE A 23 12.67 -4.60 -39.15
N GLY A 24 13.60 -3.86 -39.74
CA GLY A 24 14.02 -2.54 -39.25
C GLY A 24 12.88 -1.53 -39.18
N THR A 25 12.00 -1.52 -40.19
CA THR A 25 10.80 -0.66 -40.20
C THR A 25 9.80 -1.05 -39.10
N ILE A 26 9.55 -2.34 -38.89
CA ILE A 26 8.67 -2.83 -37.86
C ILE A 26 9.23 -2.44 -36.47
N LEU A 27 10.51 -2.64 -36.23
CA LEU A 27 11.17 -2.23 -34.97
C LEU A 27 11.10 -0.71 -34.78
N LEU A 28 11.32 0.08 -35.82
CA LEU A 28 11.21 1.53 -35.73
C LEU A 28 9.79 1.97 -35.38
N ILE A 29 8.77 1.39 -36.00
CA ILE A 29 7.37 1.65 -35.70
C ILE A 29 7.11 1.29 -34.24
N GLY A 30 7.58 0.12 -33.75
CA GLY A 30 7.44 -0.32 -32.36
C GLY A 30 8.07 0.70 -31.39
N VAL A 31 9.29 1.17 -31.67
CA VAL A 31 9.96 2.17 -30.82
C VAL A 31 9.22 3.50 -30.81
N VAL A 32 8.80 4.00 -31.97
CA VAL A 32 8.06 5.27 -32.09
C VAL A 32 6.73 5.17 -31.36
N THR A 33 6.01 4.06 -31.49
CA THR A 33 4.75 3.82 -30.79
C THR A 33 4.97 3.79 -29.26
N ALA A 34 6.00 3.09 -28.81
CA ALA A 34 6.36 3.07 -27.37
C ALA A 34 6.69 4.46 -26.84
N LEU A 35 7.45 5.27 -27.58
CA LEU A 35 7.76 6.66 -27.21
C LEU A 35 6.50 7.54 -27.11
N ILE A 36 5.54 7.38 -28.02
CA ILE A 36 4.27 8.10 -27.97
C ILE A 36 3.51 7.73 -26.70
N PHE A 37 3.42 6.44 -26.36
CA PHE A 37 2.79 6.00 -25.12
C PHE A 37 3.47 6.56 -23.87
N VAL A 38 4.80 6.56 -23.83
CA VAL A 38 5.58 7.16 -22.73
C VAL A 38 5.29 8.66 -22.60
N CYS A 39 5.24 9.40 -23.71
CA CYS A 39 4.93 10.83 -23.68
C CYS A 39 3.50 11.11 -23.20
N ILE A 40 2.50 10.35 -23.67
CA ILE A 40 1.11 10.46 -23.21
C ILE A 40 1.02 10.15 -21.72
N PHE A 41 1.68 9.08 -21.26
CA PHE A 41 1.70 8.71 -19.86
C PHE A 41 2.38 9.77 -18.99
N ALA A 42 3.52 10.31 -19.42
CA ALA A 42 4.20 11.39 -18.70
C ALA A 42 3.35 12.67 -18.61
N PHE A 43 2.64 13.01 -19.69
CA PHE A 43 1.69 14.12 -19.68
C PHE A 43 0.53 13.86 -18.71
N TYR A 44 -0.03 12.67 -18.73
CA TYR A 44 -1.09 12.26 -17.80
C TYR A 44 -0.62 12.35 -16.33
N VAL A 45 0.56 11.82 -16.00
CA VAL A 45 1.14 11.90 -14.65
C VAL A 45 1.29 13.37 -14.24
N LYS A 46 1.84 14.21 -15.10
CA LYS A 46 2.06 15.63 -14.80
C LYS A 46 0.77 16.41 -14.57
N THR A 47 -0.29 16.11 -15.33
CA THR A 47 -1.54 16.90 -15.28
C THR A 47 -2.58 16.37 -14.32
N CYS A 48 -2.65 15.04 -14.16
CA CYS A 48 -3.72 14.39 -13.39
C CYS A 48 -3.24 13.84 -12.04
N ILE A 49 -1.98 13.44 -11.93
CA ILE A 49 -1.45 12.79 -10.72
C ILE A 49 -0.67 13.79 -9.85
N THR A 50 0.28 14.52 -10.44
CA THR A 50 1.16 15.42 -9.67
C THR A 50 0.43 16.42 -8.77
N PRO A 51 -0.71 17.03 -9.15
CA PRO A 51 -1.43 17.95 -8.28
C PRO A 51 -2.05 17.29 -7.04
N SER A 52 -2.16 15.96 -7.03
CA SER A 52 -2.80 15.17 -5.95
C SER A 52 -1.78 14.33 -5.17
N LEU A 53 -0.48 14.57 -5.35
CA LEU A 53 0.57 13.80 -4.68
C LEU A 53 0.86 14.28 -3.27
N ASP A 54 0.65 15.56 -2.99
CA ASP A 54 0.98 16.16 -1.71
C ASP A 54 0.07 15.61 -0.61
N ILE A 55 0.61 14.63 0.12
CA ILE A 55 -0.02 14.04 1.29
C ILE A 55 0.84 14.40 2.50
N ASP A 56 0.36 15.35 3.30
CA ASP A 56 0.90 15.60 4.63
C ASP A 56 0.11 14.78 5.65
N LEU A 57 0.78 13.88 6.36
CA LEU A 57 0.14 13.05 7.39
C LEU A 57 -0.47 13.91 8.50
N ASN A 58 0.09 15.10 8.76
CA ASN A 58 -0.41 16.03 9.76
C ASN A 58 -1.74 16.71 9.37
N ASP A 59 -2.06 16.74 8.08
CA ASP A 59 -3.32 17.32 7.59
C ASP A 59 -4.52 16.38 7.80
N PHE A 60 -4.27 15.10 8.06
CA PHE A 60 -5.34 14.14 8.33
C PHE A 60 -5.82 14.25 9.77
N THR A 61 -6.89 15.00 9.97
CA THR A 61 -7.62 15.03 11.25
C THR A 61 -8.42 13.72 11.41
N LEU A 62 -7.76 12.70 11.93
CA LEU A 62 -8.44 11.46 12.31
C LEU A 62 -9.38 11.74 13.49
N ASN A 63 -10.64 11.30 13.36
CA ASN A 63 -11.60 11.44 14.44
C ASN A 63 -11.16 10.67 15.67
N GLN A 64 -10.90 11.38 16.77
CA GLN A 64 -10.47 10.77 18.02
C GLN A 64 -11.61 10.74 19.04
N SER A 65 -11.62 9.72 19.88
CA SER A 65 -12.50 9.65 21.03
C SER A 65 -12.04 10.59 22.13
N SER A 66 -12.98 11.26 22.79
CA SER A 66 -12.67 12.08 23.98
C SER A 66 -12.70 11.22 25.22
N ILE A 67 -11.68 11.36 26.07
CA ILE A 67 -11.61 10.64 27.37
C ILE A 67 -11.93 11.63 28.47
N ILE A 68 -12.92 11.31 29.29
CA ILE A 68 -13.30 12.10 30.47
C ILE A 68 -12.63 11.49 31.67
N TYR A 69 -11.93 12.32 32.44
CA TYR A 69 -11.27 11.95 33.68
C TYR A 69 -11.96 12.64 34.86
N TYR A 70 -11.93 12.02 36.04
CA TYR A 70 -12.29 12.65 37.30
C TYR A 70 -11.12 12.54 38.29
N LYS A 71 -11.08 13.41 39.27
CA LYS A 71 -10.12 13.30 40.35
C LYS A 71 -10.72 12.44 41.46
N ASP A 72 -9.98 11.43 41.89
CA ASP A 72 -10.35 10.61 43.04
C ASP A 72 -10.06 11.34 44.38
N SER A 73 -10.33 10.65 45.50
CA SER A 73 -10.11 11.21 46.84
C SER A 73 -8.64 11.50 47.16
N ASN A 74 -7.70 10.92 46.45
CA ASN A 74 -6.26 11.14 46.59
C ASN A 74 -5.74 12.27 45.71
N GLY A 75 -6.60 12.80 44.80
CA GLY A 75 -6.26 13.81 43.84
C GLY A 75 -5.73 13.30 42.50
N ASP A 76 -5.74 11.98 42.30
CA ASP A 76 -5.27 11.33 41.07
C ASP A 76 -6.37 11.31 40.00
N TYR A 77 -5.96 11.49 38.75
CA TYR A 77 -6.89 11.41 37.63
C TYR A 77 -7.21 9.98 37.26
N GLN A 78 -8.48 9.64 37.36
CA GLN A 78 -9.04 8.32 37.02
C GLN A 78 -9.94 8.47 35.77
N LYS A 79 -9.82 7.54 34.81
CA LYS A 79 -10.66 7.51 33.62
C LYS A 79 -12.11 7.24 34.02
N LEU A 80 -13.01 8.19 33.74
CA LEU A 80 -14.45 8.03 33.99
C LEU A 80 -15.12 7.28 32.84
N THR A 81 -14.94 7.77 31.61
CA THR A 81 -15.55 7.18 30.41
C THR A 81 -14.84 7.67 29.15
N THR A 82 -15.06 6.94 28.06
CA THR A 82 -14.67 7.37 26.71
C THR A 82 -15.93 7.79 25.96
N VAL A 83 -15.96 9.02 25.48
CA VAL A 83 -17.00 9.51 24.57
C VAL A 83 -16.54 9.20 23.15
N LYS A 84 -17.17 8.21 22.55
CA LYS A 84 -16.88 7.78 21.17
C LYS A 84 -17.34 8.86 20.21
N SER A 85 -16.51 9.19 19.24
CA SER A 85 -16.91 9.92 18.03
C SER A 85 -17.56 8.96 17.02
N SER A 86 -17.66 9.32 15.76
CA SER A 86 -18.06 8.40 14.68
C SER A 86 -17.11 7.20 14.57
N GLU A 87 -15.85 7.38 14.99
CA GLU A 87 -14.81 6.35 15.05
C GLU A 87 -14.28 6.26 16.49
N ASN A 88 -14.18 5.05 17.01
CA ASN A 88 -13.58 4.85 18.32
C ASN A 88 -12.06 4.72 18.14
N ARG A 89 -11.33 5.83 18.30
CA ARG A 89 -9.87 5.91 18.13
C ARG A 89 -9.22 6.61 19.32
N ILE A 90 -8.16 6.02 19.83
CA ILE A 90 -7.24 6.60 20.78
C ILE A 90 -5.87 6.57 20.14
N TRP A 91 -5.32 7.75 19.84
CA TRP A 91 -3.96 7.87 19.29
C TRP A 91 -2.93 7.58 20.37
N ILE A 92 -1.88 6.85 20.00
CA ILE A 92 -0.68 6.65 20.82
C ILE A 92 0.56 6.93 19.99
N ASP A 93 1.58 7.49 20.62
CA ASP A 93 2.85 7.81 19.98
C ASP A 93 3.62 6.51 19.64
N GLY A 94 4.49 6.58 18.65
CA GLY A 94 5.21 5.42 18.11
C GLY A 94 6.10 4.68 19.12
N ASP A 95 6.54 5.35 20.19
CA ASP A 95 7.29 4.77 21.32
C ASP A 95 6.40 3.95 22.28
N GLN A 96 5.09 4.19 22.27
CA GLN A 96 4.10 3.42 23.04
C GLN A 96 3.61 2.18 22.26
N ILE A 97 3.95 2.06 20.98
CA ILE A 97 3.64 0.88 20.17
C ILE A 97 4.79 -0.12 20.32
N PRO A 98 4.56 -1.30 20.90
CA PRO A 98 5.64 -2.26 21.13
C PRO A 98 6.24 -2.76 19.81
N GLN A 99 7.56 -2.99 19.79
CA GLN A 99 8.28 -3.41 18.58
C GLN A 99 7.69 -4.68 17.95
N HIS A 100 7.31 -5.67 18.75
CA HIS A 100 6.71 -6.89 18.24
C HIS A 100 5.34 -6.69 17.55
N MET A 101 4.62 -5.62 17.85
CA MET A 101 3.42 -5.22 17.10
C MET A 101 3.79 -4.73 15.70
N LYS A 102 4.82 -3.88 15.59
CA LYS A 102 5.35 -3.40 14.31
C LYS A 102 5.88 -4.57 13.48
N ASP A 103 6.63 -5.48 14.13
CA ASP A 103 7.20 -6.66 13.48
C ASP A 103 6.10 -7.63 12.97
N ALA A 104 5.06 -7.84 13.75
CA ALA A 104 3.90 -8.66 13.38
C ALA A 104 3.20 -8.10 12.13
N LEU A 105 2.95 -6.78 12.10
CA LEU A 105 2.36 -6.11 10.96
C LEU A 105 3.22 -6.28 9.70
N VAL A 106 4.52 -6.02 9.81
CA VAL A 106 5.47 -6.17 8.69
C VAL A 106 5.54 -7.62 8.22
N ALA A 107 5.55 -8.59 9.14
CA ALA A 107 5.63 -10.01 8.81
C ALA A 107 4.45 -10.50 7.98
N ILE A 108 3.22 -10.02 8.27
CA ILE A 108 2.01 -10.51 7.59
C ILE A 108 1.61 -9.69 6.38
N GLU A 109 1.75 -8.36 6.45
CA GLU A 109 1.27 -7.46 5.40
C GLU A 109 2.37 -7.14 4.37
N ASP A 110 3.61 -6.93 4.82
CA ASP A 110 4.66 -6.41 3.93
C ASP A 110 6.08 -6.82 4.36
N LYS A 111 6.44 -8.09 4.14
CA LYS A 111 7.73 -8.68 4.56
C LYS A 111 8.96 -7.92 4.07
N ARG A 112 8.83 -7.10 3.03
CA ARG A 112 9.93 -6.30 2.46
C ARG A 112 9.78 -4.81 2.75
N PHE A 113 8.95 -4.43 3.71
CA PHE A 113 8.63 -3.05 4.06
C PHE A 113 9.87 -2.17 4.19
N TYR A 114 10.88 -2.63 4.91
CA TYR A 114 12.13 -1.88 5.14
C TYR A 114 13.08 -1.83 3.93
N THR A 115 12.79 -2.58 2.85
CA THR A 115 13.69 -2.68 1.70
C THR A 115 13.20 -1.91 0.46
N HIS A 116 11.91 -1.63 0.35
CA HIS A 116 11.36 -0.82 -0.74
C HIS A 116 11.10 0.63 -0.30
N LYS A 117 10.77 1.48 -1.27
CA LYS A 117 10.43 2.90 -1.07
C LYS A 117 8.99 3.15 -1.50
N GLY A 118 8.03 2.81 -0.64
CA GLY A 118 6.59 3.00 -0.85
C GLY A 118 5.93 1.88 -1.66
N VAL A 119 6.60 1.32 -2.64
CA VAL A 119 6.05 0.29 -3.53
C VAL A 119 6.99 -0.89 -3.67
N ASP A 120 6.48 -2.08 -3.46
CA ASP A 120 7.15 -3.33 -3.77
C ASP A 120 6.87 -3.72 -5.23
N TRP A 121 7.75 -3.31 -6.14
CA TRP A 121 7.59 -3.53 -7.57
C TRP A 121 7.50 -5.00 -7.97
N PHE A 122 8.17 -5.88 -7.23
CA PHE A 122 8.12 -7.32 -7.51
C PHE A 122 6.74 -7.88 -7.17
N ARG A 123 6.19 -7.57 -5.98
CA ARG A 123 4.83 -7.96 -5.59
C ARG A 123 3.78 -7.35 -6.52
N THR A 124 3.93 -6.07 -6.86
CA THR A 124 3.02 -5.36 -7.76
C THR A 124 2.99 -6.00 -9.15
N ALA A 125 4.16 -6.31 -9.74
CA ALA A 125 4.24 -6.98 -11.03
C ALA A 125 3.65 -8.40 -10.98
N HIS A 126 3.91 -9.16 -9.91
CA HIS A 126 3.35 -10.50 -9.73
C HIS A 126 1.81 -10.46 -9.58
N ALA A 127 1.29 -9.51 -8.80
CA ALA A 127 -0.16 -9.31 -8.66
C ALA A 127 -0.81 -8.92 -10.00
N ALA A 128 -0.18 -8.04 -10.78
CA ALA A 128 -0.65 -7.68 -12.10
C ALA A 128 -0.68 -8.89 -13.07
N LEU A 129 0.35 -9.71 -13.08
CA LEU A 129 0.38 -10.93 -13.88
C LEU A 129 -0.73 -11.92 -13.47
N ASN A 130 -0.97 -12.10 -12.17
CA ASN A 130 -2.02 -12.98 -11.67
C ASN A 130 -3.42 -12.52 -12.08
N MET A 131 -3.67 -11.21 -12.20
CA MET A 131 -4.94 -10.69 -12.74
C MET A 131 -5.19 -11.13 -14.18
N PHE A 132 -4.14 -11.23 -15.00
CA PHE A 132 -4.26 -11.68 -16.41
C PHE A 132 -4.33 -13.20 -16.54
N THR A 133 -3.75 -13.95 -15.60
CA THR A 133 -3.69 -15.43 -15.66
C THR A 133 -4.78 -16.12 -14.86
N GLY A 134 -5.65 -15.37 -14.17
CA GLY A 134 -6.72 -15.93 -13.33
C GLY A 134 -6.22 -16.58 -12.03
N GLY A 135 -4.98 -16.28 -11.61
CA GLY A 135 -4.41 -16.74 -10.34
C GLY A 135 -5.02 -16.03 -9.14
N SER A 136 -4.77 -16.57 -7.93
CA SER A 136 -5.20 -15.93 -6.68
C SER A 136 -4.57 -14.53 -6.54
N THR A 137 -5.39 -13.53 -6.27
CA THR A 137 -4.95 -12.17 -5.98
C THR A 137 -4.41 -12.10 -4.56
N PHE A 138 -3.15 -12.49 -4.37
CA PHE A 138 -2.44 -12.15 -3.14
C PHE A 138 -2.26 -10.63 -3.08
N GLY A 139 -2.48 -10.03 -1.91
CA GLY A 139 -2.38 -8.59 -1.68
C GLY A 139 -1.03 -8.03 -2.17
N GLY A 140 -1.05 -7.33 -3.30
CA GLY A 140 0.14 -6.72 -3.89
C GLY A 140 0.46 -5.35 -3.29
N SER A 141 -0.41 -4.80 -2.44
CA SER A 141 -0.23 -3.48 -1.83
C SER A 141 0.73 -3.54 -0.64
N THR A 142 1.56 -2.50 -0.50
CA THR A 142 2.45 -2.30 0.65
C THR A 142 1.69 -1.68 1.83
N ILE A 143 2.29 -1.68 3.02
CA ILE A 143 1.76 -0.97 4.21
C ILE A 143 1.54 0.52 3.87
N THR A 144 2.49 1.16 3.19
CA THR A 144 2.39 2.57 2.79
C THR A 144 1.19 2.82 1.88
N GLN A 145 0.95 1.95 0.90
CA GLN A 145 -0.22 2.04 0.02
C GLN A 145 -1.54 1.82 0.77
N GLN A 146 -1.56 0.89 1.72
CA GLN A 146 -2.72 0.65 2.57
C GLN A 146 -2.99 1.85 3.50
N LEU A 147 -1.95 2.47 4.06
CA LEU A 147 -2.08 3.69 4.86
C LEU A 147 -2.77 4.79 4.05
N ILE A 148 -2.29 5.08 2.85
CA ILE A 148 -2.89 6.09 1.97
C ILE A 148 -4.36 5.79 1.72
N LYS A 149 -4.69 4.55 1.39
CA LYS A 149 -6.08 4.13 1.17
C LYS A 149 -6.94 4.39 2.43
N ASN A 150 -6.44 4.06 3.61
CA ASN A 150 -7.16 4.25 4.87
C ASN A 150 -7.38 5.74 5.19
N LEU A 151 -6.38 6.58 4.92
CA LEU A 151 -6.45 8.02 5.17
C LEU A 151 -7.35 8.75 4.18
N THR A 152 -7.26 8.41 2.89
CA THR A 152 -8.04 9.09 1.83
C THR A 152 -9.44 8.55 1.68
N GLN A 153 -9.76 7.39 2.26
CA GLN A 153 -11.04 6.67 2.14
C GLN A 153 -11.49 6.46 0.68
N GLN A 154 -10.52 6.40 -0.24
CA GLN A 154 -10.80 6.18 -1.66
C GLN A 154 -10.89 4.68 -1.95
N ASP A 155 -12.11 4.16 -2.00
CA ASP A 155 -12.39 2.73 -2.23
C ASP A 155 -12.67 2.35 -3.68
N ASP A 156 -12.66 3.31 -4.62
CA ASP A 156 -12.92 3.05 -6.03
C ASP A 156 -11.94 2.02 -6.62
N ILE A 157 -12.50 0.99 -7.26
CA ILE A 157 -11.71 -0.06 -7.93
C ILE A 157 -11.37 0.40 -9.36
N THR A 158 -10.51 1.39 -9.49
CA THR A 158 -10.07 1.91 -10.79
C THR A 158 -8.54 1.85 -10.95
N VAL A 159 -8.08 1.68 -12.17
CA VAL A 159 -6.63 1.74 -12.48
C VAL A 159 -6.07 3.12 -12.15
N GLN A 160 -6.85 4.17 -12.41
CA GLN A 160 -6.45 5.55 -12.12
C GLN A 160 -6.18 5.75 -10.62
N ARG A 161 -7.10 5.31 -9.75
CA ARG A 161 -6.91 5.37 -8.31
C ARG A 161 -5.67 4.57 -7.88
N LYS A 162 -5.47 3.37 -8.43
CA LYS A 162 -4.30 2.55 -8.08
C LYS A 162 -2.98 3.19 -8.53
N LEU A 163 -2.97 3.86 -9.67
CA LEU A 163 -1.80 4.64 -10.10
C LEU A 163 -1.55 5.81 -9.15
N LEU A 164 -2.59 6.56 -8.78
CA LEU A 164 -2.45 7.66 -7.81
C LEU A 164 -1.90 7.16 -6.47
N GLU A 165 -2.46 6.09 -5.91
CA GLU A 165 -1.99 5.43 -4.69
C GLU A 165 -0.50 5.05 -4.76
N ILE A 166 -0.05 4.49 -5.91
CA ILE A 166 1.36 4.14 -6.14
C ILE A 166 2.25 5.40 -6.06
N PHE A 167 1.87 6.47 -6.77
CA PHE A 167 2.67 7.70 -6.78
C PHE A 167 2.66 8.40 -5.42
N GLN A 168 1.53 8.41 -4.74
CA GLN A 168 1.41 8.94 -3.37
C GLN A 168 2.27 8.15 -2.39
N ALA A 169 2.32 6.80 -2.50
CA ALA A 169 3.17 5.97 -1.65
C ALA A 169 4.67 6.25 -1.88
N LEU A 170 5.07 6.47 -3.14
CA LEU A 170 6.45 6.85 -3.47
C LEU A 170 6.80 8.24 -2.95
N ASP A 171 5.84 9.15 -2.90
CA ASP A 171 6.05 10.52 -2.40
C ASP A 171 6.05 10.58 -0.88
N LEU A 172 5.15 9.85 -0.23
CA LEU A 172 5.08 9.76 1.22
C LEU A 172 6.39 9.27 1.82
N GLU A 173 7.01 8.23 1.27
CA GLU A 173 8.29 7.68 1.74
C GLU A 173 9.53 8.53 1.38
N LYS A 174 9.37 9.68 0.75
CA LYS A 174 10.43 10.70 0.66
C LYS A 174 10.40 11.63 1.87
N ASN A 175 9.24 11.86 2.45
CA ASN A 175 8.99 12.85 3.48
C ASN A 175 8.91 12.25 4.88
N TYR A 176 8.50 10.97 5.00
CA TYR A 176 8.28 10.26 6.25
C TYR A 176 9.12 8.98 6.30
N ASP A 177 9.67 8.68 7.47
CA ASP A 177 10.41 7.45 7.67
C ASP A 177 9.49 6.24 7.91
N LYS A 178 10.10 5.05 7.97
CA LYS A 178 9.37 3.79 8.12
C LYS A 178 8.63 3.68 9.45
N ASP A 179 9.20 4.20 10.52
CA ASP A 179 8.61 4.14 11.85
C ASP A 179 7.41 5.09 11.96
N GLU A 180 7.50 6.28 11.38
CA GLU A 180 6.38 7.22 11.27
C GLU A 180 5.23 6.60 10.47
N ILE A 181 5.51 5.95 9.35
CA ILE A 181 4.48 5.27 8.53
C ILE A 181 3.80 4.15 9.32
N LEU A 182 4.56 3.35 10.09
CA LEU A 182 3.99 2.30 10.94
C LEU A 182 3.15 2.88 12.07
N GLU A 183 3.59 3.98 12.69
CA GLU A 183 2.82 4.69 13.71
C GLU A 183 1.46 5.14 13.18
N TYR A 184 1.46 5.85 12.04
CA TYR A 184 0.22 6.30 11.41
C TYR A 184 -0.66 5.13 10.98
N TYR A 185 -0.09 4.08 10.40
CA TYR A 185 -0.87 2.90 10.02
C TYR A 185 -1.56 2.25 11.21
N LEU A 186 -0.80 1.96 12.27
CA LEU A 186 -1.31 1.30 13.47
C LEU A 186 -2.32 2.15 14.26
N ASN A 187 -2.30 3.46 14.10
CA ASN A 187 -3.30 4.37 14.66
C ASN A 187 -4.51 4.58 13.74
N ALA A 188 -4.38 4.39 12.42
CA ALA A 188 -5.43 4.67 11.46
C ALA A 188 -6.31 3.46 11.10
N VAL A 189 -5.73 2.26 11.05
CA VAL A 189 -6.37 1.06 10.51
C VAL A 189 -7.55 0.59 11.37
N TYR A 190 -8.56 0.02 10.69
CA TYR A 190 -9.73 -0.56 11.32
C TYR A 190 -9.46 -2.01 11.75
N PHE A 191 -9.75 -2.33 13.01
CA PHE A 191 -9.52 -3.64 13.63
C PHE A 191 -10.82 -4.38 14.02
N GLY A 192 -11.95 -4.05 13.43
CA GLY A 192 -13.23 -4.64 13.82
C GLY A 192 -13.89 -3.93 15.02
N GLU A 193 -15.12 -4.31 15.38
CA GLU A 193 -15.88 -3.83 16.56
C GLU A 193 -15.94 -2.30 16.70
N GLY A 194 -15.86 -1.57 15.59
CA GLY A 194 -15.80 -0.12 15.61
C GLY A 194 -14.46 0.44 16.10
N CYS A 195 -13.43 -0.40 16.25
CA CYS A 195 -12.12 -0.01 16.74
C CYS A 195 -11.22 0.46 15.60
N TYR A 196 -10.76 1.69 15.71
CA TYR A 196 -9.73 2.26 14.86
C TYR A 196 -8.46 2.49 15.68
N GLY A 197 -7.35 1.96 15.18
CA GLY A 197 -6.06 2.03 15.86
C GLY A 197 -5.84 0.96 16.92
N VAL A 198 -4.56 0.64 17.09
CA VAL A 198 -4.07 -0.47 17.94
C VAL A 198 -4.42 -0.30 19.42
N GLN A 199 -4.41 0.93 19.94
CA GLN A 199 -4.74 1.18 21.35
C GLN A 199 -6.19 0.80 21.66
N THR A 200 -7.11 1.20 20.79
CA THR A 200 -8.53 0.88 20.92
C THR A 200 -8.78 -0.62 20.76
N ALA A 201 -8.10 -1.26 19.81
CA ALA A 201 -8.17 -2.70 19.62
C ALA A 201 -7.64 -3.46 20.84
N ALA A 202 -6.48 -3.07 21.39
CA ALA A 202 -5.91 -3.67 22.59
C ALA A 202 -6.87 -3.60 23.80
N GLN A 203 -7.49 -2.44 24.01
CA GLN A 203 -8.46 -2.26 25.08
C GLN A 203 -9.74 -3.07 24.85
N THR A 204 -10.21 -3.18 23.63
CA THR A 204 -11.45 -3.89 23.28
C THR A 204 -11.28 -5.39 23.38
N TYR A 205 -10.23 -5.95 22.78
CA TYR A 205 -10.03 -7.40 22.70
C TYR A 205 -9.36 -7.99 23.93
N PHE A 206 -8.47 -7.24 24.59
CA PHE A 206 -7.64 -7.76 25.68
C PHE A 206 -7.74 -6.98 27.00
N GLY A 207 -8.45 -5.85 27.02
CA GLY A 207 -8.66 -5.05 28.23
C GLY A 207 -7.39 -4.37 28.77
N LYS A 208 -6.38 -4.14 27.93
CA LYS A 208 -5.09 -3.55 28.31
C LYS A 208 -4.61 -2.52 27.30
N ASP A 209 -3.57 -1.76 27.65
CA ASP A 209 -2.96 -0.84 26.72
C ASP A 209 -2.10 -1.56 25.67
N ALA A 210 -1.94 -0.96 24.50
CA ALA A 210 -1.17 -1.54 23.39
C ALA A 210 0.27 -1.89 23.79
N LYS A 211 0.91 -1.07 24.61
CA LYS A 211 2.28 -1.28 25.12
C LYS A 211 2.43 -2.56 25.94
N ASP A 212 1.34 -3.06 26.53
CA ASP A 212 1.31 -4.22 27.43
C ASP A 212 0.87 -5.51 26.71
N LEU A 213 0.66 -5.46 25.40
CA LEU A 213 0.32 -6.63 24.59
C LEU A 213 1.48 -7.62 24.54
N SER A 214 1.19 -8.89 24.68
CA SER A 214 2.13 -9.96 24.37
C SER A 214 2.28 -10.15 22.85
N VAL A 215 3.30 -10.88 22.43
CA VAL A 215 3.53 -11.20 21.00
C VAL A 215 2.31 -11.91 20.39
N ALA A 216 1.71 -12.86 21.11
CA ALA A 216 0.54 -13.58 20.64
C ALA A 216 -0.70 -12.68 20.48
N GLU A 217 -0.92 -11.75 21.42
CA GLU A 217 -2.02 -10.79 21.32
C GLU A 217 -1.80 -9.78 20.19
N ALA A 218 -0.57 -9.32 20.01
CA ALA A 218 -0.21 -8.46 18.87
C ALA A 218 -0.47 -9.17 17.52
N ALA A 219 -0.04 -10.41 17.38
CA ALA A 219 -0.30 -11.22 16.19
C ALA A 219 -1.80 -11.45 15.95
N SER A 220 -2.59 -11.66 17.01
CA SER A 220 -4.05 -11.78 16.93
C SER A 220 -4.69 -10.50 16.40
N ILE A 221 -4.32 -9.33 16.94
CA ILE A 221 -4.84 -8.02 16.49
C ILE A 221 -4.47 -7.77 15.04
N VAL A 222 -3.19 -7.94 14.67
CA VAL A 222 -2.74 -7.71 13.29
C VAL A 222 -3.44 -8.66 12.31
N GLY A 223 -3.74 -9.88 12.72
CA GLY A 223 -4.49 -10.84 11.93
C GLY A 223 -5.86 -10.32 11.47
N ILE A 224 -6.50 -9.42 12.22
CA ILE A 224 -7.83 -8.88 11.92
C ILE A 224 -7.80 -7.97 10.67
N THR A 225 -6.71 -7.27 10.39
CA THR A 225 -6.65 -6.18 9.37
C THR A 225 -7.11 -6.60 7.97
N ASN A 226 -6.88 -7.84 7.59
CA ASN A 226 -7.19 -8.33 6.22
C ASN A 226 -8.68 -8.45 5.95
N LEU A 227 -9.41 -9.12 6.87
CA LEU A 227 -10.87 -9.35 6.79
C LEU A 227 -11.45 -9.21 8.20
N PRO A 228 -11.72 -7.99 8.68
CA PRO A 228 -12.12 -7.75 10.07
C PRO A 228 -13.32 -8.60 10.52
N THR A 229 -14.35 -8.73 9.71
CA THR A 229 -15.52 -9.55 10.04
C THR A 229 -15.21 -11.05 10.14
N TYR A 230 -14.23 -11.54 9.39
CA TYR A 230 -13.90 -12.97 9.33
C TYR A 230 -12.89 -13.39 10.39
N TYR A 231 -11.91 -12.51 10.67
CA TYR A 231 -10.82 -12.77 11.61
C TYR A 231 -11.04 -12.14 12.99
N ASP A 232 -12.22 -11.57 13.25
CA ASP A 232 -12.57 -11.03 14.56
C ASP A 232 -12.70 -12.18 15.59
N PRO A 233 -11.92 -12.18 16.69
CA PRO A 233 -11.97 -13.24 17.69
C PRO A 233 -13.30 -13.32 18.47
N PHE A 234 -14.12 -12.27 18.46
CA PHE A 234 -15.46 -12.33 19.04
C PHE A 234 -16.45 -13.13 18.21
N TYR A 235 -16.21 -13.23 16.89
CA TYR A 235 -17.02 -14.05 16.00
C TYR A 235 -16.43 -15.44 15.78
N SER A 236 -15.10 -15.55 15.64
CA SER A 236 -14.42 -16.83 15.43
C SER A 236 -12.99 -16.80 15.95
N VAL A 237 -12.80 -17.39 17.12
CA VAL A 237 -11.47 -17.60 17.70
C VAL A 237 -10.60 -18.50 16.80
N GLU A 238 -11.20 -19.51 16.14
CA GLU A 238 -10.51 -20.42 15.25
C GLU A 238 -9.91 -19.70 14.02
N ASN A 239 -10.71 -18.89 13.35
CA ASN A 239 -10.25 -18.14 12.18
C ASN A 239 -9.14 -17.13 12.56
N ASN A 240 -9.31 -16.44 13.69
CA ASN A 240 -8.29 -15.53 14.20
C ASN A 240 -6.99 -16.27 14.52
N LYS A 241 -7.09 -17.44 15.19
CA LYS A 241 -5.93 -18.25 15.54
C LYS A 241 -5.19 -18.78 14.30
N GLU A 242 -5.92 -19.27 13.29
CA GLU A 242 -5.32 -19.69 12.02
C GLU A 242 -4.53 -18.56 11.38
N ARG A 243 -5.08 -17.35 11.39
CA ARG A 243 -4.41 -16.16 10.86
C ARG A 243 -3.22 -15.74 11.72
N GLN A 244 -3.35 -15.82 13.05
CA GLN A 244 -2.31 -15.53 14.03
C GLN A 244 -1.07 -16.43 13.83
N GLU A 245 -1.28 -17.71 13.53
CA GLU A 245 -0.19 -18.69 13.28
C GLU A 245 0.62 -18.37 12.01
N ASN A 246 0.12 -17.50 11.13
CA ASN A 246 0.82 -17.05 9.92
C ASN A 246 1.63 -15.76 10.13
N VAL A 247 1.53 -15.12 11.30
CA VAL A 247 2.28 -13.92 11.70
C VAL A 247 3.62 -14.31 12.29
#